data_0ecb41d6d02018b5b0cf75b6de99ff00
#
_entry.id   0ecb41d6d02018b5b0cf75b6de99ff00
#
_cell.length_a   1.000
_cell.length_b   1.000
_cell.length_c   1.000
_cell.angle_alpha   90.00
_cell.angle_beta   90.00
_cell.angle_gamma   90.00
#
_symmetry.space_group_name_H-M   'P 1'
#
loop_
_entity.id
_entity.type
_entity.pdbx_description
1 polymer ?
#
loop_
_entity_poly.entity_id
_entity_poly.type
_entity_poly.pdbx_seq_one_letter_code
_entity_poly.pdbx_strand_id
1 'polypeptide(L)'
;MKTPRPSARLEPLSQLRNLKMARSAHAYVRGSTVQFYEWLHSQPGRNLPQGPAVWICGDCHAGNLGPTGDLKGHIDIHIRDLDQTVIGNPAHDLVRLALSLATAARGSDLPGVATARMLEEMMRGYEQAFEDDVDK
;
A
#
# COMPACT_ATOMS: atom_id res chain seq x y z
N MET A 1 -17.87 17.33 26.86
CA MET A 1 -18.32 17.17 25.45
C MET A 1 -18.89 15.75 25.31
N LYS A 2 -20.19 15.58 24.98
CA LYS A 2 -20.79 14.23 24.85
C LYS A 2 -20.31 13.55 23.56
N THR A 3 -19.83 12.33 23.68
CA THR A 3 -19.43 11.52 22.53
C THR A 3 -20.66 11.23 21.65
N PRO A 4 -20.63 11.52 20.33
CA PRO A 4 -21.75 11.25 19.44
C PRO A 4 -22.09 9.76 19.38
N ARG A 5 -23.38 9.43 19.16
CA ARG A 5 -23.82 8.04 18.93
C ARG A 5 -23.08 7.43 17.72
N PRO A 6 -22.85 6.10 17.68
CA PRO A 6 -22.13 5.46 16.58
C PRO A 6 -22.67 5.82 15.19
N SER A 7 -23.98 5.86 15.01
CA SER A 7 -24.65 6.24 13.76
C SER A 7 -24.41 7.69 13.33
N ALA A 8 -24.12 8.59 14.28
CA ALA A 8 -23.85 10.01 14.00
C ALA A 8 -22.35 10.30 13.77
N ARG A 9 -21.48 9.29 13.81
CA ARG A 9 -20.02 9.45 13.63
C ARG A 9 -19.58 9.31 12.19
N LEU A 10 -20.37 8.61 11.35
CA LEU A 10 -19.98 8.29 9.98
C LEU A 10 -19.68 9.55 9.15
N GLU A 11 -20.60 10.51 9.19
CA GLU A 11 -20.46 11.74 8.41
C GLU A 11 -19.24 12.58 8.83
N PRO A 12 -19.03 12.92 10.12
CA PRO A 12 -17.83 13.64 10.55
C PRO A 12 -16.52 12.89 10.24
N LEU A 13 -16.50 11.56 10.36
CA LEU A 13 -15.32 10.76 10.03
C LEU A 13 -15.02 10.76 8.54
N SER A 14 -16.06 10.68 7.70
CA SER A 14 -15.93 10.77 6.25
C SER A 14 -15.41 12.13 5.81
N GLN A 15 -15.92 13.21 6.38
CA GLN A 15 -15.43 14.57 6.14
C GLN A 15 -13.97 14.73 6.54
N LEU A 16 -13.59 14.24 7.74
CA LEU A 16 -12.21 14.28 8.21
C LEU A 16 -11.27 13.48 7.31
N ARG A 17 -11.70 12.28 6.87
CA ARG A 17 -10.96 11.47 5.91
C ARG A 17 -10.74 12.24 4.59
N ASN A 18 -11.81 12.81 4.03
CA ASN A 18 -11.75 13.55 2.77
C ASN A 18 -10.82 14.76 2.87
N LEU A 19 -10.87 15.51 3.98
CA LEU A 19 -9.94 16.60 4.24
C LEU A 19 -8.48 16.15 4.34
N LYS A 20 -8.23 14.99 4.97
CA LYS A 20 -6.88 14.41 5.02
C LYS A 20 -6.40 13.98 3.64
N MET A 21 -7.26 13.33 2.85
CA MET A 21 -6.94 12.89 1.49
C MET A 21 -6.66 14.06 0.54
N ALA A 22 -7.32 15.19 0.73
CA ALA A 22 -7.12 16.39 -0.09
C ALA A 22 -5.76 17.10 0.12
N ARG A 23 -4.97 16.72 1.13
CA ARG A 23 -3.70 17.38 1.46
C ARG A 23 -2.58 17.12 0.46
N SER A 24 -2.53 15.93 -0.13
CA SER A 24 -1.51 15.53 -1.10
C SER A 24 -1.92 14.28 -1.85
N ALA A 25 -1.30 14.03 -3.02
CA ALA A 25 -1.49 12.78 -3.77
C ALA A 25 -1.13 11.55 -2.93
N HIS A 26 -0.06 11.61 -2.13
CA HIS A 26 0.33 10.53 -1.22
C HIS A 26 -0.74 10.27 -0.15
N ALA A 27 -1.28 11.32 0.46
CA ALA A 27 -2.36 11.19 1.45
C ALA A 27 -3.65 10.62 0.81
N TYR A 28 -3.93 10.99 -0.44
CA TYR A 28 -5.03 10.42 -1.21
C TYR A 28 -4.85 8.92 -1.44
N VAL A 29 -3.71 8.49 -1.97
CA VAL A 29 -3.41 7.07 -2.21
C VAL A 29 -3.55 6.26 -0.92
N ARG A 30 -2.99 6.75 0.18
CA ARG A 30 -3.10 6.10 1.49
C ARG A 30 -4.55 5.94 1.97
N GLY A 31 -5.41 6.94 1.74
CA GLY A 31 -6.81 6.96 2.23
C GLY A 31 -7.84 6.37 1.26
N SER A 32 -7.43 6.02 0.03
CA SER A 32 -8.34 5.65 -1.07
C SER A 32 -8.39 4.14 -1.35
N THR A 33 -8.29 3.30 -0.32
CA THR A 33 -8.27 1.83 -0.47
C THR A 33 -9.52 1.33 -1.19
N VAL A 34 -10.70 1.83 -0.82
CA VAL A 34 -11.96 1.43 -1.47
C VAL A 34 -11.95 1.78 -2.97
N GLN A 35 -11.56 3.01 -3.33
CA GLN A 35 -11.49 3.46 -4.72
C GLN A 35 -10.46 2.66 -5.53
N PHE A 36 -9.36 2.22 -4.90
CA PHE A 36 -8.39 1.37 -5.54
C PHE A 36 -8.99 0.01 -5.91
N TYR A 37 -9.74 -0.62 -5.01
CA TYR A 37 -10.41 -1.89 -5.30
C TYR A 37 -11.57 -1.74 -6.30
N GLU A 38 -12.31 -0.63 -6.25
CA GLU A 38 -13.31 -0.29 -7.28
C GLU A 38 -12.65 -0.18 -8.66
N TRP A 39 -11.48 0.47 -8.75
CA TRP A 39 -10.69 0.54 -9.98
C TRP A 39 -10.22 -0.83 -10.46
N LEU A 40 -9.76 -1.71 -9.57
CA LEU A 40 -9.36 -3.08 -9.93
C LEU A 40 -10.50 -3.87 -10.57
N HIS A 41 -11.76 -3.62 -10.20
CA HIS A 41 -12.94 -4.24 -10.81
C HIS A 41 -13.35 -3.58 -12.14
N SER A 42 -12.78 -2.43 -12.48
CA SER A 42 -13.01 -1.75 -13.76
C SER A 42 -12.28 -2.45 -14.91
N GLN A 43 -12.59 -2.08 -16.17
CA GLN A 43 -11.94 -2.64 -17.36
C GLN A 43 -10.41 -2.47 -17.35
N PRO A 44 -9.84 -1.27 -17.02
CA PRO A 44 -8.38 -1.13 -16.91
C PRO A 44 -7.75 -2.02 -15.83
N GLY A 45 -8.40 -2.16 -14.68
CA GLY A 45 -7.89 -2.98 -13.58
C GLY A 45 -7.87 -4.48 -13.89
N ARG A 46 -8.81 -4.96 -14.71
CA ARG A 46 -8.87 -6.38 -15.12
C ARG A 46 -7.74 -6.81 -16.06
N ASN A 47 -7.00 -5.87 -16.61
CA ASN A 47 -5.85 -6.16 -17.48
C ASN A 47 -4.55 -6.40 -16.69
N LEU A 48 -4.58 -6.38 -15.36
CA LEU A 48 -3.42 -6.74 -14.56
C LEU A 48 -3.06 -8.22 -14.73
N PRO A 49 -1.76 -8.55 -14.67
CA PRO A 49 -1.32 -9.93 -14.67
C PRO A 49 -2.04 -10.76 -13.59
N GLN A 50 -2.48 -11.93 -13.94
CA GLN A 50 -3.10 -12.86 -12.99
C GLN A 50 -2.01 -13.72 -12.37
N GLY A 51 -1.85 -13.61 -11.05
CA GLY A 51 -0.98 -14.46 -10.25
C GLY A 51 -1.78 -15.49 -9.45
N PRO A 52 -1.09 -16.39 -8.74
CA PRO A 52 -1.73 -17.34 -7.83
C PRO A 52 -2.43 -16.57 -6.71
N ALA A 53 -3.50 -17.16 -6.18
CA ALA A 53 -4.18 -16.62 -4.99
C ALA A 53 -3.34 -16.94 -3.75
N VAL A 54 -2.74 -15.90 -3.18
CA VAL A 54 -1.89 -15.96 -1.98
C VAL A 54 -2.37 -14.96 -0.93
N TRP A 55 -1.84 -15.04 0.29
CA TRP A 55 -2.05 -13.99 1.28
C TRP A 55 -1.41 -12.70 0.81
N ILE A 56 -2.19 -11.64 0.71
CA ILE A 56 -1.76 -10.28 0.39
C ILE A 56 -2.10 -9.32 1.54
N CYS A 57 -1.36 -8.23 1.67
CA CYS A 57 -1.58 -7.21 2.69
C CYS A 57 -2.95 -6.51 2.54
N GLY A 58 -3.42 -6.35 1.29
CA GLY A 58 -4.70 -5.71 0.97
C GLY A 58 -4.68 -4.19 1.03
N ASP A 59 -3.84 -3.58 1.86
CA ASP A 59 -3.58 -2.13 1.91
C ASP A 59 -2.08 -1.83 1.92
N CYS A 60 -1.36 -2.40 0.95
CA CYS A 60 0.07 -2.24 0.82
C CYS A 60 0.42 -0.83 0.33
N HIS A 61 1.01 -0.02 1.18
CA HIS A 61 1.48 1.33 0.85
C HIS A 61 2.73 1.71 1.66
N ALA A 62 3.53 2.68 1.19
CA ALA A 62 4.79 3.07 1.81
C ALA A 62 4.65 3.48 3.30
N GLY A 63 3.51 4.04 3.69
CA GLY A 63 3.24 4.39 5.10
C GLY A 63 3.02 3.18 6.00
N ASN A 64 2.80 1.99 5.43
CA ASN A 64 2.68 0.73 6.16
C ASN A 64 4.01 0.00 6.32
N LEU A 65 5.04 0.41 5.58
CA LEU A 65 6.39 -0.09 5.74
C LEU A 65 7.09 0.61 6.91
N GLY A 66 7.84 -0.15 7.68
CA GLY A 66 8.62 0.42 8.77
C GLY A 66 9.58 -0.57 9.41
N PRO A 67 10.53 -0.07 10.20
CA PRO A 67 11.50 -0.91 10.86
C PRO A 67 10.82 -1.79 11.91
N THR A 68 11.18 -3.07 11.91
CA THR A 68 10.84 -4.04 12.95
C THR A 68 12.12 -4.72 13.41
N GLY A 69 12.28 -4.91 14.72
CA GLY A 69 13.44 -5.60 15.30
C GLY A 69 13.08 -7.00 15.77
N ASP A 70 14.00 -7.95 15.58
CA ASP A 70 13.93 -9.26 16.19
C ASP A 70 14.50 -9.26 17.63
N LEU A 71 14.37 -10.37 18.34
CA LEU A 71 14.91 -10.53 19.70
C LEU A 71 16.45 -10.50 19.77
N LYS A 72 17.14 -10.60 18.64
CA LYS A 72 18.60 -10.53 18.52
C LYS A 72 19.11 -9.15 18.15
N GLY A 73 18.18 -8.17 17.95
CA GLY A 73 18.50 -6.79 17.62
C GLY A 73 18.71 -6.53 16.11
N HIS A 74 18.40 -7.48 15.23
CA HIS A 74 18.37 -7.21 13.79
C HIS A 74 17.16 -6.35 13.45
N ILE A 75 17.34 -5.38 12.57
CA ILE A 75 16.28 -4.47 12.14
C ILE A 75 16.08 -4.63 10.63
N ASP A 76 14.85 -4.93 10.25
CA ASP A 76 14.42 -5.04 8.85
C ASP A 76 13.19 -4.17 8.60
N ILE A 77 12.91 -3.88 7.32
CA ILE A 77 11.72 -3.15 6.91
C ILE A 77 10.62 -4.15 6.57
N HIS A 78 9.57 -4.11 7.37
CA HIS A 78 8.40 -4.98 7.19
C HIS A 78 7.11 -4.18 7.04
N ILE A 79 6.06 -4.86 6.59
CA ILE A 79 4.68 -4.36 6.66
C ILE A 79 4.26 -4.44 8.14
N ARG A 80 3.75 -3.33 8.69
CA ARG A 80 3.40 -3.21 10.11
C ARG A 80 1.91 -3.36 10.41
N ASP A 81 1.06 -3.12 9.41
CA ASP A 81 -0.40 -3.21 9.54
C ASP A 81 -0.93 -4.27 8.58
N LEU A 82 -1.47 -5.34 9.13
CA LEU A 82 -1.99 -6.50 8.42
C LEU A 82 -3.50 -6.68 8.61
N ASP A 83 -4.20 -5.67 9.13
CA ASP A 83 -5.63 -5.74 9.44
C ASP A 83 -6.52 -6.00 8.21
N GLN A 84 -6.01 -5.70 7.02
CA GLN A 84 -6.72 -5.89 5.76
C GLN A 84 -6.23 -7.08 4.93
N THR A 85 -5.42 -7.95 5.54
CA THR A 85 -4.87 -9.14 4.88
C THR A 85 -5.98 -10.05 4.37
N VAL A 86 -5.85 -10.47 3.12
CA VAL A 86 -6.84 -11.29 2.41
C VAL A 86 -6.14 -12.21 1.41
N ILE A 87 -6.81 -13.27 0.98
CA ILE A 87 -6.34 -14.10 -0.14
C ILE A 87 -6.69 -13.40 -1.45
N GLY A 88 -5.68 -13.10 -2.27
CA GLY A 88 -5.85 -12.37 -3.52
C GLY A 88 -4.65 -12.46 -4.46
N ASN A 89 -4.72 -11.69 -5.55
CA ASN A 89 -3.65 -11.59 -6.52
C ASN A 89 -2.53 -10.67 -5.97
N PRO A 90 -1.27 -11.13 -5.86
CA PRO A 90 -0.15 -10.33 -5.35
C PRO A 90 0.12 -9.05 -6.17
N ALA A 91 -0.25 -9.02 -7.45
CA ALA A 91 -0.17 -7.82 -8.28
C ALA A 91 -0.94 -6.63 -7.69
N HIS A 92 -1.98 -6.86 -6.89
CA HIS A 92 -2.75 -5.79 -6.24
C HIS A 92 -1.89 -5.02 -5.24
N ASP A 93 -1.15 -5.72 -4.39
CA ASP A 93 -0.25 -5.11 -3.42
C ASP A 93 0.90 -4.38 -4.12
N LEU A 94 1.51 -4.99 -5.14
CA LEU A 94 2.60 -4.38 -5.90
C LEU A 94 2.17 -3.08 -6.58
N VAL A 95 1.01 -3.07 -7.25
CA VAL A 95 0.48 -1.85 -7.88
C VAL A 95 0.18 -0.77 -6.83
N ARG A 96 -0.41 -1.16 -5.71
CA ARG A 96 -0.74 -0.20 -4.66
C ARG A 96 0.51 0.39 -4.00
N LEU A 97 1.52 -0.43 -3.73
CA LEU A 97 2.81 0.03 -3.21
C LEU A 97 3.51 0.94 -4.22
N ALA A 98 3.53 0.56 -5.50
CA ALA A 98 4.12 1.36 -6.57
C ALA A 98 3.48 2.76 -6.68
N LEU A 99 2.15 2.83 -6.64
CA LEU A 99 1.42 4.10 -6.62
C LEU A 99 1.79 4.96 -5.40
N SER A 100 1.89 4.33 -4.24
CA SER A 100 2.27 5.02 -3.00
C SER A 100 3.69 5.57 -3.07
N LEU A 101 4.66 4.78 -3.55
CA LEU A 101 6.05 5.19 -3.73
C LEU A 101 6.17 6.32 -4.76
N ALA A 102 5.53 6.18 -5.91
CA ALA A 102 5.55 7.21 -6.96
C ALA A 102 4.96 8.55 -6.49
N THR A 103 3.86 8.50 -5.73
CA THR A 103 3.25 9.74 -5.19
C THR A 103 4.07 10.34 -4.06
N ALA A 104 4.76 9.53 -3.25
CA ALA A 104 5.69 10.02 -2.22
C ALA A 104 6.92 10.68 -2.86
N ALA A 105 7.52 10.05 -3.87
CA ALA A 105 8.65 10.60 -4.61
C ALA A 105 8.31 11.95 -5.26
N ARG A 106 7.12 12.04 -5.88
CA ARG A 106 6.64 13.28 -6.48
C ARG A 106 6.38 14.39 -5.45
N GLY A 107 5.88 14.04 -4.27
CA GLY A 107 5.69 14.98 -3.17
C GLY A 107 6.99 15.44 -2.50
N SER A 108 8.10 14.78 -2.80
CA SER A 108 9.46 15.11 -2.32
C SER A 108 10.34 15.72 -3.42
N ASP A 109 9.76 16.17 -4.52
CA ASP A 109 10.43 16.76 -5.68
C ASP A 109 11.56 15.90 -6.27
N LEU A 110 11.46 14.58 -6.12
CA LEU A 110 12.43 13.66 -6.71
C LEU A 110 12.28 13.59 -8.23
N PRO A 111 13.38 13.54 -8.99
CA PRO A 111 13.33 13.40 -10.44
C PRO A 111 12.68 12.09 -10.86
N GLY A 112 12.03 12.06 -12.03
CA GLY A 112 11.32 10.89 -12.54
C GLY A 112 12.20 9.63 -12.64
N VAL A 113 13.51 9.80 -12.90
CA VAL A 113 14.47 8.69 -12.90
C VAL A 113 14.62 8.04 -11.52
N ALA A 114 14.53 8.80 -10.44
CA ALA A 114 14.54 8.25 -9.08
C ALA A 114 13.28 7.42 -8.81
N THR A 115 12.12 7.91 -9.25
CA THR A 115 10.87 7.16 -9.17
C THR A 115 10.96 5.84 -9.94
N ALA A 116 11.48 5.85 -11.17
CA ALA A 116 11.65 4.63 -11.96
C ALA A 116 12.54 3.61 -11.23
N ARG A 117 13.69 4.04 -10.72
CA ARG A 117 14.60 3.17 -9.94
C ARG A 117 13.94 2.61 -8.68
N MET A 118 13.17 3.40 -7.95
CA MET A 118 12.44 2.92 -6.78
C MET A 118 11.47 1.79 -7.13
N LEU A 119 10.77 1.88 -8.28
CA LEU A 119 9.86 0.84 -8.74
C LEU A 119 10.61 -0.41 -9.21
N GLU A 120 11.73 -0.25 -9.92
CA GLU A 120 12.60 -1.35 -10.34
C GLU A 120 13.15 -2.11 -9.11
N GLU A 121 13.67 -1.40 -8.10
CA GLU A 121 14.17 -2.03 -6.88
C GLU A 121 13.06 -2.70 -6.06
N MET A 122 11.86 -2.13 -6.03
CA MET A 122 10.69 -2.77 -5.40
C MET A 122 10.38 -4.11 -6.09
N MET A 123 10.36 -4.16 -7.42
CA MET A 123 10.10 -5.38 -8.17
C MET A 123 11.21 -6.41 -7.97
N ARG A 124 12.48 -5.97 -8.01
CA ARG A 124 13.64 -6.85 -7.76
C ARG A 124 13.58 -7.46 -6.35
N GLY A 125 13.28 -6.66 -5.32
CA GLY A 125 13.15 -7.16 -3.96
C GLY A 125 12.00 -8.16 -3.82
N TYR A 126 10.89 -7.95 -4.54
CA TYR A 126 9.80 -8.90 -4.57
C TYR A 126 10.21 -10.24 -5.22
N GLU A 127 10.93 -10.23 -6.33
CA GLU A 127 11.43 -11.41 -7.02
C GLU A 127 12.43 -12.18 -6.14
N GLN A 128 13.41 -11.48 -5.54
CA GLN A 128 14.40 -12.07 -4.66
C GLN A 128 13.81 -12.80 -3.46
N ALA A 129 12.72 -12.29 -2.89
CA ALA A 129 12.05 -12.92 -1.76
C ALA A 129 11.55 -14.36 -2.05
N PHE A 130 11.35 -14.70 -3.33
CA PHE A 130 10.97 -16.05 -3.74
C PHE A 130 12.18 -16.92 -4.12
N GLU A 131 13.32 -16.32 -4.46
CA GLU A 131 14.56 -17.05 -4.78
C GLU A 131 15.21 -17.57 -3.51
N ASP A 132 15.23 -16.78 -2.44
CA ASP A 132 15.85 -17.14 -1.16
C ASP A 132 15.14 -18.27 -0.39
N ASP A 133 13.89 -18.57 -0.69
CA ASP A 133 13.09 -19.63 -0.05
C ASP A 133 13.21 -21.01 -0.72
N VAL A 134 13.83 -21.09 -1.89
CA VAL A 134 13.97 -22.37 -2.64
C VAL A 134 15.11 -23.23 -2.08
N ASP A 135 16.04 -22.66 -1.32
CA ASP A 135 17.24 -23.34 -0.79
C ASP A 135 17.15 -23.69 0.72
N LYS A 136 15.98 -23.61 1.34
CA LYS A 136 15.74 -24.03 2.73
C LYS A 136 14.74 -25.19 2.82
#